data_1835b5bf20e8813a938a222da71e2f47
#
_entry.id   1835b5bf20e8813a938a222da71e2f47
#
_cell.length_a   1.000
_cell.length_b   1.000
_cell.length_c   1.000
_cell.angle_alpha   90.00
_cell.angle_beta   90.00
_cell.angle_gamma   90.00
#
_symmetry.space_group_name_H-M   'P 1'
#
loop_
_entity.id
_entity.type
_entity.pdbx_description
1 polymer ?
#
loop_
_entity_poly.entity_id
_entity_poly.type
_entity_poly.pdbx_seq_one_letter_code
_entity_poly.pdbx_strand_id
1 'polypeptide(L)'
;MCIRDSPYGLNPYEMAFDVAYSRKLSESYSMAVTLRYIRSDMGTDQNDESNAGNAFSADISGYLEKYVLMGNAEALWSFGFNLSNIGSKISYDGGNTNQYLPAKLTLGTGLLYPIDDYNQIGVYLDLNKYMVPYAPQKEEGETDADYQTRVDDYKSWSSLSGMLKSFTDSPNGLLKEIMVSVGAEYSYNQQFFVRGGYFYENANVGNRKYFSVGAGFRMSVFQLDAAYLVSTVPQNPLDQTLRFSLSFDMDGIKNLFR
;
A
#
# COMPACT_ATOMS: atom_id res chain seq x y z
N MET A 1 7.69 -21.07 23.05
CA MET A 1 8.64 -20.38 23.94
C MET A 1 7.94 -19.10 24.39
N CYS A 2 7.55 -19.02 25.67
CA CYS A 2 6.77 -17.88 26.18
C CYS A 2 7.72 -16.69 26.39
N ILE A 3 7.48 -15.60 25.67
CA ILE A 3 8.21 -14.33 25.78
C ILE A 3 7.85 -13.58 27.11
N ARG A 4 7.29 -14.30 28.11
CA ARG A 4 6.78 -13.71 29.33
C ARG A 4 7.82 -13.55 30.45
N ASP A 5 9.05 -14.01 30.23
CA ASP A 5 10.09 -14.04 31.28
C ASP A 5 11.23 -13.03 31.04
N SER A 6 11.08 -12.10 30.09
CA SER A 6 11.98 -10.97 30.00
C SER A 6 11.54 -9.92 31.03
N PRO A 7 12.40 -9.53 32.00
CA PRO A 7 12.07 -8.49 32.97
C PRO A 7 11.97 -7.10 32.33
N TYR A 8 12.19 -6.97 31.02
CA TYR A 8 12.16 -5.73 30.27
C TYR A 8 11.01 -5.80 29.28
N GLY A 9 9.93 -5.09 29.55
CA GLY A 9 8.81 -4.92 28.65
C GLY A 9 9.16 -3.98 27.50
N LEU A 10 9.48 -4.52 26.33
CA LEU A 10 9.51 -3.73 25.08
C LEU A 10 8.07 -3.31 24.75
N ASN A 11 7.83 -2.03 24.60
CA ASN A 11 6.54 -1.47 24.19
C ASN A 11 6.71 -0.75 22.83
N PRO A 12 6.91 -1.48 21.72
CA PRO A 12 7.02 -0.87 20.42
C PRO A 12 5.70 -0.20 20.02
N TYR A 13 5.78 0.99 19.41
CA TYR A 13 4.62 1.65 18.85
C TYR A 13 5.00 2.39 17.55
N GLU A 14 4.02 2.49 16.67
CA GLU A 14 4.14 3.27 15.45
C GLU A 14 2.94 4.21 15.34
N MET A 15 3.21 5.42 14.88
CA MET A 15 2.21 6.46 14.69
C MET A 15 2.46 7.17 13.37
N ALA A 16 1.38 7.40 12.61
CA ALA A 16 1.42 8.26 11.45
C ALA A 16 0.33 9.34 11.56
N PHE A 17 0.67 10.55 11.17
CA PHE A 17 -0.27 11.67 11.06
C PHE A 17 -0.28 12.18 9.63
N ASP A 18 -1.44 12.10 8.98
CA ASP A 18 -1.63 12.43 7.57
C ASP A 18 -2.53 13.64 7.40
N VAL A 19 -2.14 14.56 6.51
CA VAL A 19 -2.98 15.65 6.02
C VAL A 19 -3.06 15.54 4.50
N ALA A 20 -4.27 15.41 3.97
CA ALA A 20 -4.51 15.25 2.55
C ALA A 20 -5.31 16.43 1.98
N TYR A 21 -4.92 16.87 0.79
CA TYR A 21 -5.66 17.81 -0.02
C TYR A 21 -5.96 17.21 -1.38
N SER A 22 -7.24 17.18 -1.76
CA SER A 22 -7.68 16.68 -3.05
C SER A 22 -8.46 17.74 -3.82
N ARG A 23 -8.31 17.72 -5.14
CA ARG A 23 -9.01 18.63 -6.04
C ARG A 23 -9.42 17.94 -7.33
N LYS A 24 -10.67 18.15 -7.73
CA LYS A 24 -11.16 17.80 -9.07
C LYS A 24 -10.64 18.85 -10.05
N LEU A 25 -9.79 18.42 -10.99
CA LEU A 25 -9.14 19.31 -11.98
C LEU A 25 -9.94 19.41 -13.28
N SER A 26 -10.70 18.35 -13.60
CA SER A 26 -11.66 18.34 -14.73
C SER A 26 -12.87 17.48 -14.36
N GLU A 27 -13.84 17.37 -15.24
CA GLU A 27 -15.02 16.51 -15.04
C GLU A 27 -14.64 15.04 -14.80
N SER A 28 -13.55 14.59 -15.42
CA SER A 28 -13.12 13.19 -15.39
C SER A 28 -11.85 12.95 -14.56
N TYR A 29 -11.15 14.01 -14.11
CA TYR A 29 -9.83 13.83 -13.49
C TYR A 29 -9.70 14.59 -12.17
N SER A 30 -9.20 13.87 -11.17
CA SER A 30 -8.92 14.39 -9.84
C SER A 30 -7.48 14.07 -9.42
N MET A 31 -6.88 14.94 -8.64
CA MET A 31 -5.57 14.72 -8.01
C MET A 31 -5.65 14.94 -6.51
N ALA A 32 -4.75 14.27 -5.78
CA ALA A 32 -4.56 14.50 -4.37
C ALA A 32 -3.07 14.49 -4.01
N VAL A 33 -2.74 15.25 -2.97
CA VAL A 33 -1.43 15.26 -2.31
C VAL A 33 -1.67 15.02 -0.83
N THR A 34 -0.89 14.11 -0.25
CA THR A 34 -0.91 13.83 1.19
C THR A 34 0.47 14.13 1.77
N LEU A 35 0.51 14.81 2.90
CA LEU A 35 1.72 14.98 3.71
C LEU A 35 1.56 14.09 4.94
N ARG A 36 2.62 13.34 5.26
CA ARG A 36 2.66 12.37 6.33
C ARG A 36 3.84 12.59 7.25
N TYR A 37 3.59 12.63 8.53
CA TYR A 37 4.60 12.49 9.57
C TYR A 37 4.53 11.09 10.16
N ILE A 38 5.68 10.43 10.28
CA ILE A 38 5.82 9.07 10.80
C ILE A 38 6.72 9.12 12.02
N ARG A 39 6.28 8.48 13.09
CA ARG A 39 7.09 8.18 14.26
C ARG A 39 7.01 6.69 14.55
N SER A 40 8.15 6.04 14.62
CA SER A 40 8.28 4.61 14.91
C SER A 40 9.25 4.44 16.07
N ASP A 41 8.81 3.76 17.11
CA ASP A 41 9.60 3.42 18.29
C ASP A 41 9.61 1.90 18.41
N MET A 42 10.76 1.30 18.24
CA MET A 42 10.93 -0.15 18.35
C MET A 42 11.00 -0.66 19.78
N GLY A 43 10.90 0.24 20.76
CA GLY A 43 11.12 -0.07 22.17
C GLY A 43 12.60 -0.20 22.49
N THR A 44 13.03 0.39 23.59
CA THR A 44 14.41 0.29 24.08
C THR A 44 14.53 -0.77 25.15
N ASP A 45 15.52 -1.63 25.04
CA ASP A 45 16.09 -2.35 26.19
C ASP A 45 16.96 -1.37 26.99
N GLN A 46 17.07 -1.54 28.33
CA GLN A 46 17.73 -0.59 29.22
C GLN A 46 19.21 -0.33 28.92
N ASN A 47 19.81 -1.09 28.01
CA ASN A 47 21.21 -0.98 27.60
C ASN A 47 21.39 -0.55 26.12
N ASP A 48 20.34 -0.27 25.39
CA ASP A 48 20.43 0.09 23.98
C ASP A 48 19.95 1.53 23.78
N GLU A 49 20.81 2.36 23.18
CA GLU A 49 20.54 3.76 22.83
C GLU A 49 19.65 3.89 21.58
N SER A 50 18.72 2.95 21.37
CA SER A 50 17.83 3.09 20.23
C SER A 50 16.89 4.27 20.43
N ASN A 51 16.89 5.19 19.48
CA ASN A 51 16.03 6.35 19.47
C ASN A 51 14.81 6.09 18.60
N ALA A 52 13.67 6.66 18.98
CA ALA A 52 12.52 6.65 18.11
C ALA A 52 12.82 7.28 16.75
N GLY A 53 12.58 6.57 15.66
CA GLY A 53 12.74 7.08 14.32
C GLY A 53 11.62 8.04 13.95
N ASN A 54 11.99 9.14 13.28
CA ASN A 54 11.04 10.10 12.74
C ASN A 54 11.28 10.29 11.25
N ALA A 55 10.20 10.38 10.48
CA ALA A 55 10.28 10.61 9.05
C ALA A 55 9.12 11.45 8.55
N PHE A 56 9.37 12.19 7.46
CA PHE A 56 8.35 12.90 6.71
C PHE A 56 8.24 12.31 5.32
N SER A 57 7.02 12.15 4.84
CA SER A 57 6.77 11.70 3.48
C SER A 57 5.59 12.44 2.84
N ALA A 58 5.52 12.36 1.53
CA ALA A 58 4.42 12.84 0.73
C ALA A 58 3.90 11.73 -0.18
N ASP A 59 2.60 11.75 -0.44
CA ASP A 59 1.98 10.92 -1.46
C ASP A 59 1.40 11.82 -2.54
N ILE A 60 1.49 11.37 -3.79
CA ILE A 60 0.86 12.04 -4.95
C ILE A 60 0.00 11.00 -5.64
N SER A 61 -1.27 11.33 -5.84
CA SER A 61 -2.21 10.43 -6.51
C SER A 61 -3.04 11.16 -7.56
N GLY A 62 -3.43 10.42 -8.57
CA GLY A 62 -4.36 10.87 -9.60
C GLY A 62 -5.39 9.80 -9.91
N TYR A 63 -6.59 10.24 -10.22
CA TYR A 63 -7.73 9.37 -10.53
C TYR A 63 -8.48 9.94 -11.73
N LEU A 64 -8.66 9.10 -12.73
CA LEU A 64 -9.44 9.36 -13.94
C LEU A 64 -10.63 8.44 -13.95
N GLU A 65 -11.82 8.97 -14.23
CA GLU A 65 -13.03 8.18 -14.49
C GLU A 65 -13.71 8.66 -15.74
N LYS A 66 -14.22 7.75 -16.55
CA LYS A 66 -14.89 8.05 -17.79
C LYS A 66 -15.93 6.99 -18.12
N TYR A 67 -17.13 7.44 -18.52
CA TYR A 67 -18.13 6.55 -19.08
C TYR A 67 -17.73 6.16 -20.51
N VAL A 68 -17.79 4.85 -20.78
CA VAL A 68 -17.50 4.25 -22.10
C VAL A 68 -18.66 3.37 -22.51
N LEU A 69 -19.10 3.51 -23.74
CA LEU A 69 -20.17 2.68 -24.27
C LEU A 69 -19.63 1.27 -24.57
N MET A 70 -20.19 0.26 -23.92
CA MET A 70 -19.86 -1.15 -24.13
C MET A 70 -21.13 -1.92 -24.47
N GLY A 71 -21.29 -2.28 -25.74
CA GLY A 71 -22.55 -2.85 -26.22
C GLY A 71 -23.68 -1.83 -26.09
N ASN A 72 -24.71 -2.15 -25.32
CA ASN A 72 -25.87 -1.29 -25.09
C ASN A 72 -25.87 -0.58 -23.74
N ALA A 73 -24.79 -0.72 -22.96
CA ALA A 73 -24.68 -0.12 -21.62
C ALA A 73 -23.49 0.85 -21.54
N GLU A 74 -23.64 1.86 -20.70
CA GLU A 74 -22.55 2.77 -20.32
C GLU A 74 -21.80 2.18 -19.14
N ALA A 75 -20.60 1.67 -19.38
CA ALA A 75 -19.69 1.20 -18.33
C ALA A 75 -18.84 2.34 -17.80
N LEU A 76 -18.52 2.34 -16.51
CA LEU A 76 -17.59 3.29 -15.92
C LEU A 76 -16.19 2.68 -15.93
N TRP A 77 -15.33 3.24 -16.77
CA TRP A 77 -13.90 2.93 -16.76
C TRP A 77 -13.16 3.90 -15.85
N SER A 78 -12.27 3.36 -15.02
CA SER A 78 -11.43 4.12 -14.13
C SER A 78 -9.95 3.76 -14.29
N PHE A 79 -9.09 4.75 -14.11
CA PHE A 79 -7.65 4.58 -14.04
C PHE A 79 -7.11 5.45 -12.91
N GLY A 80 -6.20 4.89 -12.12
CA GLY A 80 -5.56 5.60 -11.03
C GLY A 80 -4.07 5.33 -10.96
N PHE A 81 -3.34 6.29 -10.43
CA PHE A 81 -1.97 6.09 -9.98
C PHE A 81 -1.80 6.64 -8.57
N ASN A 82 -0.91 6.04 -7.83
CA ASN A 82 -0.49 6.53 -6.51
C ASN A 82 1.01 6.31 -6.33
N LEU A 83 1.71 7.38 -6.04
CA LEU A 83 3.11 7.39 -5.68
C LEU A 83 3.19 7.75 -4.20
N SER A 84 3.39 6.77 -3.35
CA SER A 84 3.31 6.91 -1.90
C SER A 84 4.66 6.81 -1.21
N ASN A 85 4.75 7.45 -0.03
CA ASN A 85 5.93 7.48 0.84
C ASN A 85 7.19 8.07 0.19
N ILE A 86 7.03 9.10 -0.65
CA ILE A 86 8.15 9.89 -1.14
C ILE A 86 8.66 10.75 0.01
N GLY A 87 9.77 10.40 0.65
CA GLY A 87 10.13 11.10 1.84
C GLY A 87 11.58 10.95 2.31
N SER A 88 11.82 11.40 3.52
CA SER A 88 13.10 11.25 4.18
C SER A 88 13.40 9.78 4.48
N LYS A 89 14.66 9.48 4.73
CA LYS A 89 15.03 8.22 5.38
C LYS A 89 14.65 8.28 6.85
N ILE A 90 14.45 7.12 7.46
CA ILE A 90 14.22 6.96 8.90
C ILE A 90 15.47 6.35 9.55
N SER A 91 15.78 6.80 10.77
CA SER A 91 16.91 6.27 11.54
C SER A 91 16.48 6.04 12.98
N TYR A 92 16.96 4.94 13.56
CA TYR A 92 16.69 4.54 14.96
C TYR A 92 17.94 4.65 15.86
N ASP A 93 19.08 5.05 15.32
CA ASP A 93 20.38 5.08 15.98
C ASP A 93 21.03 6.48 15.93
N GLY A 94 20.22 7.53 15.97
CA GLY A 94 20.69 8.91 15.96
C GLY A 94 21.28 9.38 14.61
N GLY A 95 21.02 8.65 13.52
CA GLY A 95 21.45 9.03 12.17
C GLY A 95 22.62 8.21 11.63
N ASN A 96 23.14 7.24 12.38
CA ASN A 96 24.23 6.38 11.92
C ASN A 96 23.74 5.42 10.80
N THR A 97 22.53 4.87 10.95
CA THR A 97 21.92 3.99 9.96
C THR A 97 20.63 4.61 9.44
N ASN A 98 20.63 4.96 8.17
CA ASN A 98 19.49 5.57 7.51
C ASN A 98 18.80 4.54 6.59
N GLN A 99 17.55 4.22 6.86
CA GLN A 99 16.74 3.30 6.08
C GLN A 99 15.75 4.05 5.19
N TYR A 100 15.55 3.55 3.97
CA TYR A 100 14.55 4.12 3.07
C TYR A 100 13.13 3.80 3.55
N LEU A 101 12.24 4.78 3.46
CA LEU A 101 10.81 4.49 3.60
C LEU A 101 10.35 3.58 2.44
N PRO A 102 9.33 2.74 2.66
CA PRO A 102 8.79 1.86 1.63
C PRO A 102 7.98 2.65 0.61
N ALA A 103 8.69 3.48 -0.20
CA ALA A 103 8.08 4.20 -1.29
C ALA A 103 7.49 3.20 -2.31
N LYS A 104 6.28 3.45 -2.78
CA LYS A 104 5.54 2.52 -3.64
C LYS A 104 4.85 3.26 -4.77
N LEU A 105 5.01 2.75 -6.00
CA LEU A 105 4.20 3.10 -7.16
C LEU A 105 3.07 2.08 -7.30
N THR A 106 1.85 2.58 -7.40
CA THR A 106 0.65 1.79 -7.72
C THR A 106 0.02 2.36 -8.98
N LEU A 107 -0.28 1.50 -9.94
CA LEU A 107 -1.09 1.80 -11.12
C LEU A 107 -2.30 0.89 -11.10
N GLY A 108 -3.48 1.45 -11.17
CA GLY A 108 -4.73 0.70 -11.11
C GLY A 108 -5.67 1.03 -12.24
N THR A 109 -6.43 0.05 -12.71
CA THR A 109 -7.54 0.25 -13.63
C THR A 109 -8.72 -0.59 -13.22
N GLY A 110 -9.92 -0.07 -13.48
CA GLY A 110 -11.17 -0.74 -13.16
C GLY A 110 -12.22 -0.50 -14.23
N LEU A 111 -13.12 -1.45 -14.34
CA LEU A 111 -14.30 -1.36 -15.20
C LEU A 111 -15.52 -1.79 -14.40
N LEU A 112 -16.47 -0.90 -14.23
CA LEU A 112 -17.77 -1.19 -13.61
C LEU A 112 -18.81 -1.23 -14.72
N TYR A 113 -19.38 -2.40 -14.95
CA TYR A 113 -20.37 -2.65 -16.00
C TYR A 113 -21.76 -2.86 -15.39
N PRO A 114 -22.76 -2.04 -15.74
CA PRO A 114 -24.14 -2.27 -15.35
C PRO A 114 -24.74 -3.39 -16.21
N ILE A 115 -25.17 -4.47 -15.56
CA ILE A 115 -25.87 -5.59 -16.23
C ILE A 115 -27.32 -5.18 -16.49
N ASP A 116 -27.95 -4.57 -15.49
CA ASP A 116 -29.27 -3.98 -15.52
C ASP A 116 -29.39 -2.83 -14.47
N ASP A 117 -30.57 -2.30 -14.25
CA ASP A 117 -30.82 -1.18 -13.35
C ASP A 117 -30.44 -1.48 -11.87
N TYR A 118 -30.37 -2.75 -11.49
CA TYR A 118 -30.09 -3.17 -10.11
C TYR A 118 -28.76 -3.89 -9.97
N ASN A 119 -28.26 -4.50 -11.04
CA ASN A 119 -27.12 -5.42 -11.02
C ASN A 119 -25.91 -4.80 -11.73
N GLN A 120 -24.78 -4.78 -11.05
CA GLN A 120 -23.52 -4.31 -11.61
C GLN A 120 -22.39 -5.29 -11.30
N ILE A 121 -21.43 -5.40 -12.21
CA ILE A 121 -20.20 -6.15 -12.01
C ILE A 121 -18.99 -5.23 -12.23
N GLY A 122 -18.06 -5.25 -11.30
CA GLY A 122 -16.80 -4.52 -11.38
C GLY A 122 -15.65 -5.50 -11.51
N VAL A 123 -14.65 -5.17 -12.33
CA VAL A 123 -13.37 -5.86 -12.40
C VAL A 123 -12.24 -4.85 -12.26
N TYR A 124 -11.20 -5.22 -11.50
CA TYR A 124 -10.12 -4.31 -11.12
C TYR A 124 -8.77 -5.01 -11.24
N LEU A 125 -7.78 -4.26 -11.67
CA LEU A 125 -6.40 -4.70 -11.78
C LEU A 125 -5.49 -3.61 -11.24
N ASP A 126 -4.63 -3.96 -10.26
CA ASP A 126 -3.59 -3.08 -9.76
C ASP A 126 -2.22 -3.70 -9.95
N LEU A 127 -1.28 -2.88 -10.39
CA LEU A 127 0.15 -3.18 -10.46
C LEU A 127 0.87 -2.32 -9.43
N ASN A 128 1.63 -2.97 -8.56
CA ASN A 128 2.34 -2.31 -7.49
C ASN A 128 3.83 -2.63 -7.58
N LYS A 129 4.68 -1.63 -7.32
CA LYS A 129 6.13 -1.80 -7.20
C LYS A 129 6.66 -0.98 -6.04
N TYR A 130 7.46 -1.59 -5.17
CA TYR A 130 8.26 -0.83 -4.23
C TYR A 130 9.42 -0.15 -4.96
N MET A 131 9.60 1.14 -4.69
CA MET A 131 10.67 1.96 -5.25
C MET A 131 11.74 2.17 -4.18
N VAL A 132 12.25 1.06 -3.65
CA VAL A 132 13.33 1.05 -2.67
C VAL A 132 14.52 0.36 -3.33
N PRO A 133 15.71 0.99 -3.35
CA PRO A 133 16.88 0.36 -3.93
C PRO A 133 17.32 -0.83 -3.07
N TYR A 134 17.85 -1.84 -3.72
CA TYR A 134 18.41 -3.02 -3.01
C TYR A 134 19.69 -2.63 -2.29
N ALA A 135 19.80 -3.03 -1.02
CA ALA A 135 21.04 -2.91 -0.28
C ALA A 135 22.11 -3.81 -0.91
N PRO A 136 23.34 -3.33 -1.12
CA PRO A 136 24.42 -4.15 -1.65
C PRO A 136 24.64 -5.39 -0.78
N GLN A 137 24.75 -6.54 -1.43
CA GLN A 137 25.17 -7.78 -0.78
C GLN A 137 26.59 -8.08 -1.27
N LYS A 138 27.43 -8.63 -0.38
CA LYS A 138 28.80 -9.01 -0.74
C LYS A 138 28.74 -10.14 -1.77
N GLU A 139 29.42 -9.93 -2.89
CA GLU A 139 29.50 -10.91 -3.97
C GLU A 139 30.62 -11.91 -3.72
N GLU A 140 30.51 -13.11 -4.29
CA GLU A 140 31.52 -14.16 -4.15
C GLU A 140 32.80 -13.69 -4.84
N GLY A 141 33.93 -13.65 -4.09
CA GLY A 141 35.22 -13.17 -4.58
C GLY A 141 35.44 -11.66 -4.49
N GLU A 142 34.46 -10.88 -4.02
CA GLU A 142 34.62 -9.44 -3.81
C GLU A 142 35.48 -9.13 -2.58
N THR A 143 36.37 -8.12 -2.69
CA THR A 143 37.16 -7.67 -1.54
C THR A 143 36.28 -6.88 -0.54
N ASP A 144 36.67 -6.88 0.75
CA ASP A 144 35.95 -6.09 1.78
C ASP A 144 35.96 -4.61 1.45
N ALA A 145 37.02 -4.10 0.84
CA ALA A 145 37.15 -2.69 0.46
C ALA A 145 36.16 -2.28 -0.65
N ASP A 146 36.02 -3.13 -1.68
CA ASP A 146 35.09 -2.88 -2.78
C ASP A 146 33.64 -2.96 -2.30
N TYR A 147 33.33 -3.96 -1.46
CA TYR A 147 32.00 -4.07 -0.84
C TYR A 147 31.65 -2.83 0.01
N GLN A 148 32.58 -2.37 0.87
CA GLN A 148 32.36 -1.16 1.69
C GLN A 148 32.15 0.08 0.81
N THR A 149 32.88 0.22 -0.28
CA THR A 149 32.68 1.32 -1.23
C THR A 149 31.25 1.31 -1.79
N ARG A 150 30.73 0.16 -2.19
CA ARG A 150 29.34 0.04 -2.67
C ARG A 150 28.31 0.34 -1.58
N VAL A 151 28.56 -0.06 -0.34
CA VAL A 151 27.71 0.26 0.81
C VAL A 151 27.68 1.75 1.10
N ASP A 152 28.84 2.42 1.04
CA ASP A 152 28.94 3.85 1.28
C ASP A 152 28.28 4.66 0.17
N ASP A 153 28.42 4.24 -1.08
CA ASP A 153 27.70 4.80 -2.21
C ASP A 153 26.17 4.67 -2.02
N TYR A 154 25.69 3.49 -1.68
CA TYR A 154 24.27 3.24 -1.39
C TYR A 154 23.74 4.12 -0.27
N LYS A 155 24.50 4.29 0.82
CA LYS A 155 24.13 5.15 1.93
C LYS A 155 24.09 6.63 1.55
N SER A 156 24.94 7.07 0.62
CA SER A 156 25.04 8.45 0.16
C SER A 156 23.85 8.88 -0.72
N TRP A 157 23.15 7.94 -1.35
CA TRP A 157 22.03 8.29 -2.26
C TRP A 157 20.92 8.99 -1.51
N SER A 158 20.39 10.07 -2.10
CA SER A 158 19.16 10.68 -1.61
C SER A 158 17.97 9.73 -1.81
N SER A 159 16.88 9.95 -1.06
CA SER A 159 15.66 9.14 -1.20
C SER A 159 15.14 9.11 -2.65
N LEU A 160 15.11 10.27 -3.32
CA LEU A 160 14.66 10.35 -4.71
C LEU A 160 15.60 9.60 -5.68
N SER A 161 16.93 9.72 -5.49
CA SER A 161 17.90 8.96 -6.30
C SER A 161 17.74 7.46 -6.10
N GLY A 162 17.56 7.01 -4.86
CA GLY A 162 17.30 5.61 -4.54
C GLY A 162 16.02 5.08 -5.21
N MET A 163 14.94 5.88 -5.17
CA MET A 163 13.69 5.53 -5.84
C MET A 163 13.86 5.32 -7.35
N LEU A 164 14.57 6.22 -8.03
CA LEU A 164 14.83 6.09 -9.48
C LEU A 164 15.73 4.89 -9.79
N LYS A 165 16.78 4.68 -8.99
CA LYS A 165 17.68 3.54 -9.14
C LYS A 165 16.99 2.20 -8.94
N SER A 166 15.93 2.12 -8.14
CA SER A 166 15.14 0.89 -7.97
C SER A 166 14.55 0.32 -9.27
N PHE A 167 14.50 1.11 -10.34
CA PHE A 167 14.06 0.64 -11.66
C PHE A 167 15.20 0.07 -12.50
N THR A 168 16.43 0.49 -12.26
CA THR A 168 17.62 0.05 -13.00
C THR A 168 18.39 -1.05 -12.28
N ASP A 169 18.47 -0.95 -10.94
CA ASP A 169 19.23 -1.84 -10.08
C ASP A 169 18.29 -2.92 -9.47
N SER A 170 17.73 -3.75 -10.33
CA SER A 170 16.81 -4.82 -9.95
C SER A 170 17.51 -6.18 -10.10
N PRO A 171 18.09 -6.76 -9.04
CA PRO A 171 18.85 -8.03 -9.10
C PRO A 171 17.96 -9.22 -9.53
N ASN A 172 16.65 -9.13 -9.26
CA ASN A 172 15.69 -10.15 -9.64
C ASN A 172 15.05 -9.91 -11.00
N GLY A 173 15.27 -8.76 -11.61
CA GLY A 173 14.59 -8.27 -12.80
C GLY A 173 13.27 -7.57 -12.49
N LEU A 174 13.05 -6.43 -13.13
CA LEU A 174 11.92 -5.50 -12.89
C LEU A 174 10.56 -6.19 -12.84
N LEU A 175 10.31 -7.13 -13.75
CA LEU A 175 9.01 -7.84 -13.83
C LEU A 175 8.72 -8.71 -12.60
N LYS A 176 9.74 -9.24 -11.93
CA LYS A 176 9.55 -10.06 -10.72
C LYS A 176 9.24 -9.22 -9.49
N GLU A 177 9.54 -7.93 -9.52
CA GLU A 177 9.27 -6.99 -8.44
C GLU A 177 7.86 -6.37 -8.51
N ILE A 178 7.14 -6.60 -9.63
CA ILE A 178 5.77 -6.15 -9.78
C ILE A 178 4.84 -7.10 -9.02
N MET A 179 4.11 -6.54 -8.08
CA MET A 179 3.02 -7.21 -7.39
C MET A 179 1.72 -6.93 -8.14
N VAL A 180 0.90 -7.94 -8.31
CA VAL A 180 -0.35 -7.87 -9.08
C VAL A 180 -1.53 -8.15 -8.16
N SER A 181 -2.54 -7.28 -8.20
CA SER A 181 -3.83 -7.52 -7.54
C SER A 181 -4.92 -7.56 -8.61
N VAL A 182 -5.74 -8.59 -8.57
CA VAL A 182 -6.94 -8.70 -9.42
C VAL A 182 -8.15 -8.83 -8.51
N GLY A 183 -9.20 -8.09 -8.80
CA GLY A 183 -10.44 -8.14 -8.02
C GLY A 183 -11.68 -8.13 -8.91
N ALA A 184 -12.74 -8.69 -8.37
CA ALA A 184 -14.07 -8.59 -8.93
C ALA A 184 -15.07 -8.24 -7.82
N GLU A 185 -16.06 -7.44 -8.17
CA GLU A 185 -17.15 -7.04 -7.30
C GLU A 185 -18.48 -7.25 -8.04
N TYR A 186 -19.43 -7.84 -7.37
CA TYR A 186 -20.82 -7.82 -7.78
C TYR A 186 -21.60 -6.96 -6.80
N SER A 187 -22.43 -6.05 -7.32
CA SER A 187 -23.30 -5.22 -6.49
C SER A 187 -24.76 -5.35 -6.92
N TYR A 188 -25.63 -5.46 -5.92
CA TYR A 188 -27.06 -5.46 -6.09
C TYR A 188 -27.66 -4.17 -5.50
N ASN A 189 -28.37 -3.42 -6.32
CA ASN A 189 -29.04 -2.15 -5.96
C ASN A 189 -28.11 -1.13 -5.29
N GLN A 190 -26.78 -1.22 -5.54
CA GLN A 190 -25.74 -0.43 -4.86
C GLN A 190 -25.80 -0.51 -3.32
N GLN A 191 -26.46 -1.53 -2.79
CA GLN A 191 -26.65 -1.77 -1.35
C GLN A 191 -25.90 -3.01 -0.87
N PHE A 192 -25.97 -4.11 -1.62
CA PHE A 192 -25.28 -5.34 -1.28
C PHE A 192 -24.10 -5.54 -2.21
N PHE A 193 -22.96 -5.88 -1.64
CA PHE A 193 -21.70 -6.09 -2.37
C PHE A 193 -21.13 -7.44 -2.02
N VAL A 194 -20.69 -8.20 -3.03
CA VAL A 194 -19.88 -9.40 -2.87
C VAL A 194 -18.59 -9.20 -3.64
N ARG A 195 -17.47 -9.46 -3.00
CA ARG A 195 -16.13 -9.18 -3.55
C ARG A 195 -15.26 -10.41 -3.49
N GLY A 196 -14.45 -10.60 -4.52
CA GLY A 196 -13.40 -11.60 -4.53
C GLY A 196 -12.14 -11.02 -5.14
N GLY A 197 -10.98 -11.42 -4.65
CA GLY A 197 -9.72 -10.92 -5.17
C GLY A 197 -8.58 -11.88 -4.95
N TYR A 198 -7.52 -11.67 -5.71
CA TYR A 198 -6.26 -12.40 -5.61
C TYR A 198 -5.08 -11.43 -5.65
N PHE A 199 -4.16 -11.59 -4.71
CA PHE A 199 -2.90 -10.87 -4.66
C PHE A 199 -1.75 -11.81 -4.96
N TYR A 200 -0.86 -11.37 -5.84
CA TYR A 200 0.33 -12.11 -6.25
C TYR A 200 1.60 -11.27 -6.05
N GLU A 201 2.57 -11.85 -5.37
CA GLU A 201 3.94 -11.35 -5.26
C GLU A 201 4.92 -12.49 -5.53
N ASN A 202 5.98 -12.18 -6.28
CA ASN A 202 6.97 -13.18 -6.65
C ASN A 202 7.72 -13.73 -5.43
N ALA A 203 8.05 -15.02 -5.45
CA ALA A 203 8.73 -15.71 -4.35
C ALA A 203 10.12 -15.11 -4.01
N ASN A 204 10.79 -14.50 -4.98
CA ASN A 204 12.11 -13.90 -4.77
C ASN A 204 12.06 -12.51 -4.09
N VAL A 205 10.87 -11.90 -3.95
CA VAL A 205 10.71 -10.53 -3.44
C VAL A 205 10.01 -10.51 -2.07
N GLY A 206 8.96 -11.29 -1.89
CA GLY A 206 8.23 -11.34 -0.61
C GLY A 206 7.30 -12.53 -0.52
N ASN A 207 7.02 -13.21 -1.64
CA ASN A 207 6.22 -14.43 -1.72
C ASN A 207 4.83 -14.34 -1.09
N ARG A 208 4.22 -13.15 -1.07
CA ARG A 208 2.85 -12.99 -0.55
C ARG A 208 1.83 -13.34 -1.63
N LYS A 209 1.05 -14.36 -1.40
CA LYS A 209 -0.03 -14.79 -2.29
C LYS A 209 -1.23 -15.15 -1.44
N TYR A 210 -2.36 -14.52 -1.71
CA TYR A 210 -3.57 -14.80 -0.98
C TYR A 210 -4.82 -14.50 -1.80
N PHE A 211 -5.88 -15.24 -1.49
CA PHE A 211 -7.23 -14.91 -1.90
C PHE A 211 -7.90 -14.05 -0.83
N SER A 212 -8.78 -13.17 -1.26
CA SER A 212 -9.68 -12.43 -0.39
C SER A 212 -11.11 -12.61 -0.86
N VAL A 213 -12.02 -12.76 0.09
CA VAL A 213 -13.47 -12.75 -0.15
C VAL A 213 -14.08 -11.75 0.80
N GLY A 214 -15.11 -11.04 0.37
CA GLY A 214 -15.74 -10.02 1.19
C GLY A 214 -17.19 -9.82 0.82
N ALA A 215 -17.93 -9.27 1.79
CA ALA A 215 -19.30 -8.82 1.59
C ALA A 215 -19.47 -7.43 2.21
N GLY A 216 -20.30 -6.61 1.60
CA GLY A 216 -20.61 -5.26 2.05
C GLY A 216 -22.10 -4.99 2.02
N PHE A 217 -22.54 -4.14 2.92
CA PHE A 217 -23.89 -3.64 2.97
C PHE A 217 -23.87 -2.12 3.16
N ARG A 218 -24.56 -1.39 2.28
CA ARG A 218 -24.72 0.06 2.34
C ARG A 218 -26.18 0.41 2.56
N MET A 219 -26.44 1.26 3.53
CA MET A 219 -27.75 1.79 3.81
C MET A 219 -27.64 3.30 4.10
N SER A 220 -28.33 4.12 3.29
CA SER A 220 -28.40 5.59 3.40
C SER A 220 -27.08 6.28 3.75
N VAL A 221 -26.73 6.30 5.03
CA VAL A 221 -25.62 7.07 5.58
C VAL A 221 -24.44 6.22 6.05
N PHE A 222 -24.56 4.90 6.08
CA PHE A 222 -23.47 4.03 6.50
C PHE A 222 -23.24 2.84 5.55
N GLN A 223 -22.02 2.36 5.52
CA GLN A 223 -21.63 1.14 4.85
C GLN A 223 -20.81 0.28 5.80
N LEU A 224 -21.18 -0.98 5.91
CA LEU A 224 -20.47 -2.02 6.65
C LEU A 224 -19.86 -3.01 5.66
N ASP A 225 -18.58 -3.26 5.76
CA ASP A 225 -17.87 -4.24 4.94
C ASP A 225 -17.16 -5.25 5.86
N ALA A 226 -17.18 -6.51 5.44
CA ALA A 226 -16.41 -7.61 6.04
C ALA A 226 -15.59 -8.30 4.97
N ALA A 227 -14.33 -8.60 5.26
CA ALA A 227 -13.45 -9.32 4.34
C ALA A 227 -12.60 -10.35 5.08
N TYR A 228 -12.37 -11.48 4.44
CA TYR A 228 -11.55 -12.56 4.95
C TYR A 228 -10.44 -12.90 3.95
N LEU A 229 -9.22 -13.03 4.45
CA LEU A 229 -8.04 -13.40 3.68
C LEU A 229 -7.62 -14.84 3.95
N VAL A 230 -7.29 -15.55 2.88
CA VAL A 230 -6.72 -16.91 2.93
C VAL A 230 -5.41 -16.92 2.17
N SER A 231 -4.32 -17.18 2.88
CA SER A 231 -3.01 -17.29 2.23
C SER A 231 -2.87 -18.61 1.48
N THR A 232 -2.21 -18.55 0.32
CA THR A 232 -1.83 -19.76 -0.43
C THR A 232 -0.39 -20.18 -0.17
N VAL A 233 0.32 -19.43 0.68
CA VAL A 233 1.72 -19.66 1.04
C VAL A 233 1.84 -19.85 2.53
N PRO A 234 2.58 -20.89 3.00
CA PRO A 234 2.83 -21.08 4.43
C PRO A 234 3.52 -19.88 5.08
N GLN A 235 3.24 -19.63 6.36
CA GLN A 235 3.87 -18.59 7.18
C GLN A 235 3.60 -17.14 6.72
N ASN A 236 2.53 -16.88 5.97
CA ASN A 236 2.13 -15.53 5.65
C ASN A 236 1.47 -14.89 6.91
N PRO A 237 1.99 -13.73 7.41
CA PRO A 237 1.40 -13.06 8.58
C PRO A 237 -0.04 -12.60 8.39
N LEU A 238 -0.49 -12.48 7.13
CA LEU A 238 -1.85 -12.05 6.78
C LEU A 238 -2.83 -13.23 6.68
N ASP A 239 -2.37 -14.49 6.88
CA ASP A 239 -3.27 -15.64 6.78
C ASP A 239 -4.36 -15.58 7.85
N GLN A 240 -5.58 -16.00 7.47
CA GLN A 240 -6.77 -16.02 8.33
C GLN A 240 -7.14 -14.63 8.92
N THR A 241 -6.78 -13.54 8.23
CA THR A 241 -7.12 -12.18 8.67
C THR A 241 -8.57 -11.88 8.35
N LEU A 242 -9.35 -11.53 9.37
CA LEU A 242 -10.70 -11.01 9.24
C LEU A 242 -10.67 -9.49 9.45
N ARG A 243 -11.28 -8.74 8.52
CA ARG A 243 -11.36 -7.28 8.56
C ARG A 243 -12.80 -6.83 8.55
N PHE A 244 -13.11 -5.85 9.40
CA PHE A 244 -14.38 -5.12 9.38
C PHE A 244 -14.10 -3.65 9.15
N SER A 245 -14.91 -3.02 8.29
CA SER A 245 -14.85 -1.59 8.02
C SER A 245 -16.25 -0.99 8.15
N LEU A 246 -16.34 0.14 8.82
CA LEU A 246 -17.56 0.92 8.95
C LEU A 246 -17.29 2.32 8.38
N SER A 247 -18.07 2.72 7.40
CA SER A 247 -17.94 4.00 6.73
C SER A 247 -19.24 4.80 6.88
N PHE A 248 -19.12 6.13 7.00
CA PHE A 248 -20.25 7.04 7.12
C PHE A 248 -20.22 8.08 6.00
N ASP A 249 -21.37 8.32 5.38
CA ASP A 249 -21.59 9.42 4.46
C ASP A 249 -21.97 10.69 5.24
N MET A 250 -21.02 11.63 5.34
CA MET A 250 -21.20 12.86 6.10
C MET A 250 -22.25 13.80 5.46
N ASP A 251 -22.41 13.77 4.15
CA ASP A 251 -23.40 14.58 3.46
C ASP A 251 -24.81 13.99 3.64
N GLY A 252 -24.92 12.68 3.62
CA GLY A 252 -26.16 11.98 3.99
C GLY A 252 -26.58 12.26 5.44
N ILE A 253 -25.62 12.25 6.37
CA ILE A 253 -25.88 12.59 7.79
C ILE A 253 -26.41 14.03 7.93
N LYS A 254 -25.76 15.01 7.28
CA LYS A 254 -26.24 16.42 7.31
C LYS A 254 -27.67 16.57 6.80
N ASN A 255 -28.06 15.79 5.79
CA ASN A 255 -29.40 15.82 5.22
C ASN A 255 -30.48 15.17 6.12
N LEU A 256 -30.07 14.27 7.03
CA LEU A 256 -30.98 13.67 8.02
C LEU A 256 -31.35 14.64 9.16
N PHE A 257 -30.51 15.65 9.40
CA PHE A 257 -30.73 16.66 10.45
C PHE A 257 -31.25 18.01 9.91
N ARG A 258 -31.58 18.08 8.64
CA ARG A 258 -32.24 19.21 8.00
C ARG A 258 -33.74 18.96 7.81
#